data_29d5ccd504e8036c0c8b2473dd7465ff
#
_entry.id   29d5ccd504e8036c0c8b2473dd7465ff
#
_cell.length_a   1.000
_cell.length_b   1.000
_cell.length_c   1.000
_cell.angle_alpha   90.00
_cell.angle_beta   90.00
_cell.angle_gamma   90.00
#
_symmetry.space_group_name_H-M   'P 1'
#
loop_
_entity.id
_entity.type
_entity.pdbx_description
1 polymer ?
#
loop_
_entity_poly.entity_id
_entity_poly.type
_entity_poly.pdbx_seq_one_letter_code
_entity_poly.pdbx_strand_id
1 'polypeptide(L)'
;MLKGSDIYNHAFDVRLYVSDLSYEKEFYDRWYELMPQRRRERADRFKNGIDAHRCIAAYALLAGAVCDLAKDIDLGLHKETLAKIGSGSLDICEEDKGKPFFKDIPLCFNISHAGERVIVALSPADVGCDVERRSKNAMSVAKRFFADAEYRFLAGIDDEDELSHRFTRIWTQKESVVKCSGEGISRPFDGFCVIDEHGNAAGTISLPDKECDYHIREFEGENGYCYSICSLYDHMETSIRRIKMHLPVQGCGGISYK
;
A
#
# COMPACT_ATOMS: atom_id res chain seq x y z
N MET A 1 -17.83 -2.63 -15.56
CA MET A 1 -17.62 -3.36 -14.30
C MET A 1 -17.47 -4.82 -14.67
N LEU A 2 -16.25 -5.33 -14.64
CA LEU A 2 -16.01 -6.78 -14.72
C LEU A 2 -16.46 -7.36 -13.38
N LYS A 3 -17.39 -8.32 -13.41
CA LYS A 3 -17.87 -8.98 -12.20
C LYS A 3 -16.76 -9.88 -11.67
N GLY A 4 -16.59 -9.94 -10.34
CA GLY A 4 -15.51 -10.60 -9.61
C GLY A 4 -15.23 -12.08 -9.90
N SER A 5 -15.88 -12.73 -10.86
CA SER A 5 -15.61 -14.10 -11.27
C SER A 5 -14.58 -14.26 -12.40
N ASP A 6 -14.24 -13.19 -13.12
CA ASP A 6 -13.35 -13.25 -14.29
C ASP A 6 -11.89 -12.85 -13.97
N ILE A 7 -11.62 -12.40 -12.74
CA ILE A 7 -10.32 -11.83 -12.33
C ILE A 7 -9.32 -12.93 -11.91
N TYR A 8 -9.79 -14.12 -11.55
CA TYR A 8 -8.95 -15.16 -10.93
C TYR A 8 -8.15 -16.06 -11.90
N ASN A 9 -8.08 -15.73 -13.17
CA ASN A 9 -7.30 -16.55 -14.14
C ASN A 9 -5.77 -16.39 -13.98
N HIS A 10 -5.30 -15.44 -13.15
CA HIS A 10 -3.89 -15.20 -12.87
C HIS A 10 -3.66 -15.13 -11.36
N ALA A 11 -3.84 -16.27 -10.66
CA ALA A 11 -3.55 -16.38 -9.24
C ALA A 11 -2.05 -16.19 -8.98
N PHE A 12 -1.69 -15.19 -8.22
CA PHE A 12 -0.33 -14.95 -7.72
C PHE A 12 -0.41 -14.43 -6.29
N ASP A 13 0.64 -14.65 -5.51
CA ASP A 13 0.70 -14.17 -4.13
C ASP A 13 0.70 -12.64 -4.07
N VAL A 14 -0.08 -12.06 -3.16
CA VAL A 14 -0.08 -10.62 -2.91
C VAL A 14 1.34 -10.17 -2.60
N ARG A 15 1.81 -9.13 -3.29
CA ARG A 15 3.18 -8.61 -3.17
C ARG A 15 3.20 -7.22 -2.58
N LEU A 16 4.10 -6.99 -1.64
CA LEU A 16 4.40 -5.68 -1.09
C LEU A 16 5.75 -5.18 -1.61
N TYR A 17 5.72 -4.04 -2.28
CA TYR A 17 6.89 -3.36 -2.80
C TYR A 17 7.19 -2.12 -1.94
N VAL A 18 8.47 -1.87 -1.70
CA VAL A 18 8.95 -0.69 -0.96
C VAL A 18 10.09 -0.01 -1.69
N SER A 19 10.13 1.30 -1.58
CA SER A 19 11.27 2.12 -1.99
C SER A 19 11.47 3.29 -1.05
N ASP A 20 12.70 3.77 -1.00
CA ASP A 20 13.03 5.07 -0.40
C ASP A 20 12.75 6.20 -1.38
N LEU A 21 12.49 7.39 -0.86
CA LEU A 21 12.44 8.59 -1.67
C LEU A 21 13.81 8.87 -2.32
N SER A 22 13.80 9.35 -3.56
CA SER A 22 15.01 9.85 -4.19
C SER A 22 15.39 11.22 -3.63
N TYR A 23 16.68 11.51 -3.59
CA TYR A 23 17.18 12.86 -3.29
C TYR A 23 17.49 13.67 -4.55
N GLU A 24 17.32 13.07 -5.73
CA GLU A 24 17.62 13.67 -7.02
C GLU A 24 16.41 14.43 -7.55
N LYS A 25 16.55 15.75 -7.73
CA LYS A 25 15.49 16.60 -8.29
C LYS A 25 15.06 16.13 -9.67
N GLU A 26 16.00 15.74 -10.53
CA GLU A 26 15.74 15.25 -11.89
C GLU A 26 14.78 14.03 -11.90
N PHE A 27 14.86 13.16 -10.89
CA PHE A 27 13.93 12.03 -10.72
C PHE A 27 12.48 12.52 -10.63
N TYR A 28 12.22 13.52 -9.77
CA TYR A 28 10.87 14.04 -9.57
C TYR A 28 10.35 14.81 -10.76
N ASP A 29 11.17 15.66 -11.37
CA ASP A 29 10.83 16.45 -12.55
C ASP A 29 10.40 15.49 -13.69
N ARG A 30 11.19 14.44 -13.92
CA ARG A 30 10.95 13.49 -15.00
C ARG A 30 9.70 12.63 -14.79
N TRP A 31 9.53 12.08 -13.58
CA TRP A 31 8.35 11.30 -13.26
C TRP A 31 7.08 12.15 -13.23
N TYR A 32 7.15 13.39 -12.77
CA TYR A 32 6.03 14.33 -12.81
C TYR A 32 5.52 14.56 -14.24
N GLU A 33 6.42 14.76 -15.22
CA GLU A 33 6.05 14.91 -16.63
C GLU A 33 5.29 13.71 -17.20
N LEU A 34 5.61 12.49 -16.73
CA LEU A 34 5.00 11.25 -17.20
C LEU A 34 3.67 10.91 -16.51
N MET A 35 3.40 11.52 -15.37
CA MET A 35 2.15 11.28 -14.64
C MET A 35 0.93 11.76 -15.45
N PRO A 36 -0.21 11.01 -15.39
CA PRO A 36 -1.47 11.50 -15.89
C PRO A 36 -1.86 12.83 -15.23
N GLN A 37 -2.58 13.69 -15.96
CA GLN A 37 -2.95 15.04 -15.51
C GLN A 37 -3.55 15.04 -14.11
N ARG A 38 -4.52 14.16 -13.82
CA ARG A 38 -5.15 14.06 -12.48
C ARG A 38 -4.14 13.80 -11.36
N ARG A 39 -3.12 12.99 -11.63
CA ARG A 39 -2.08 12.68 -10.63
C ARG A 39 -1.13 13.86 -10.44
N ARG A 40 -0.82 14.61 -11.49
CA ARG A 40 -0.08 15.88 -11.39
C ARG A 40 -0.85 16.90 -10.56
N GLU A 41 -2.13 17.11 -10.86
CA GLU A 41 -3.01 18.00 -10.09
C GLU A 41 -3.08 17.60 -8.59
N ARG A 42 -3.03 16.31 -8.30
CA ARG A 42 -2.95 15.84 -6.90
C ARG A 42 -1.62 16.22 -6.26
N ALA A 43 -0.49 16.03 -6.96
CA ALA A 43 0.84 16.40 -6.47
C ALA A 43 0.93 17.93 -6.23
N ASP A 44 0.35 18.74 -7.12
CA ASP A 44 0.35 20.20 -7.04
C ASP A 44 -0.48 20.77 -5.86
N ARG A 45 -1.46 20.01 -5.36
CA ARG A 45 -2.26 20.42 -4.19
C ARG A 45 -1.51 20.36 -2.86
N PHE A 46 -0.40 19.62 -2.80
CA PHE A 46 0.37 19.54 -1.58
C PHE A 46 1.14 20.84 -1.33
N LYS A 47 0.90 21.43 -0.16
CA LYS A 47 1.61 22.64 0.29
C LYS A 47 3.06 22.36 0.67
N ASN A 48 3.36 21.13 1.06
CA ASN A 48 4.68 20.68 1.47
C ASN A 48 5.33 19.91 0.33
N GLY A 49 6.53 20.30 -0.10
CA GLY A 49 7.27 19.66 -1.20
C GLY A 49 7.53 18.17 -0.97
N ILE A 50 7.72 17.73 0.27
CA ILE A 50 7.94 16.30 0.59
C ILE A 50 6.71 15.45 0.26
N ASP A 51 5.50 15.96 0.44
CA ASP A 51 4.28 15.22 0.14
C ASP A 51 4.03 15.12 -1.38
N ALA A 52 4.40 16.16 -2.13
CA ALA A 52 4.44 16.11 -3.59
C ALA A 52 5.45 15.04 -4.07
N HIS A 53 6.66 15.01 -3.49
CA HIS A 53 7.67 13.98 -3.78
C HIS A 53 7.17 12.57 -3.47
N ARG A 54 6.50 12.35 -2.33
CA ARG A 54 5.86 11.06 -1.99
C ARG A 54 4.83 10.65 -3.04
N CYS A 55 3.99 11.57 -3.49
CA CYS A 55 2.99 11.32 -4.52
C CYS A 55 3.62 10.88 -5.86
N ILE A 56 4.70 11.56 -6.28
CA ILE A 56 5.42 11.24 -7.51
C ILE A 56 6.17 9.91 -7.38
N ALA A 57 6.89 9.71 -6.26
CA ALA A 57 7.63 8.47 -5.98
C ALA A 57 6.69 7.25 -5.91
N ALA A 58 5.51 7.40 -5.33
CA ALA A 58 4.51 6.33 -5.28
C ALA A 58 4.02 5.92 -6.68
N TYR A 59 3.88 6.88 -7.60
CA TYR A 59 3.54 6.58 -8.99
C TYR A 59 4.67 5.85 -9.70
N ALA A 60 5.93 6.28 -9.50
CA ALA A 60 7.11 5.63 -10.05
C ALA A 60 7.25 4.20 -9.53
N LEU A 61 7.07 4.00 -8.22
CA LEU A 61 7.10 2.66 -7.61
C LEU A 61 5.99 1.75 -8.16
N LEU A 62 4.78 2.29 -8.37
CA LEU A 62 3.68 1.51 -8.94
C LEU A 62 4.01 1.01 -10.35
N ALA A 63 4.55 1.87 -11.21
CA ALA A 63 5.00 1.47 -12.54
C ALA A 63 6.07 0.36 -12.47
N GLY A 64 7.06 0.53 -11.58
CA GLY A 64 8.10 -0.45 -11.32
C GLY A 64 7.55 -1.77 -10.81
N ALA A 65 6.62 -1.74 -9.87
CA ALA A 65 6.01 -2.93 -9.28
C ALA A 65 5.23 -3.77 -10.31
N VAL A 66 4.45 -3.12 -11.19
CA VAL A 66 3.75 -3.82 -12.28
C VAL A 66 4.73 -4.45 -13.26
N CYS A 67 5.79 -3.75 -13.65
CA CYS A 67 6.82 -4.31 -14.52
C CYS A 67 7.59 -5.47 -13.87
N ASP A 68 7.83 -5.40 -12.56
CA ASP A 68 8.47 -6.49 -11.83
C ASP A 68 7.57 -7.73 -11.75
N LEU A 69 6.31 -7.54 -11.39
CA LEU A 69 5.32 -8.63 -11.37
C LEU A 69 5.21 -9.31 -12.73
N ALA A 70 5.18 -8.55 -13.81
CA ALA A 70 5.06 -9.05 -15.18
C ALA A 70 6.26 -9.87 -15.66
N LYS A 71 7.37 -9.91 -14.94
CA LYS A 71 8.50 -10.82 -15.24
C LYS A 71 8.23 -12.24 -14.79
N ASP A 72 7.52 -12.37 -13.66
CA ASP A 72 7.24 -13.65 -13.03
C ASP A 72 5.89 -14.22 -13.44
N ILE A 73 4.93 -13.35 -13.77
CA ILE A 73 3.52 -13.68 -13.99
C ILE A 73 3.08 -13.16 -15.36
N ASP A 74 2.41 -14.00 -16.13
CA ASP A 74 1.72 -13.56 -17.33
C ASP A 74 0.43 -12.81 -16.94
N LEU A 75 0.45 -11.50 -17.07
CA LEU A 75 -0.69 -10.65 -16.78
C LEU A 75 -1.69 -10.55 -17.94
N GLY A 76 -1.49 -11.29 -19.02
CA GLY A 76 -2.29 -11.18 -20.24
C GLY A 76 -2.14 -9.83 -20.95
N LEU A 77 -1.14 -9.04 -20.60
CA LEU A 77 -0.90 -7.72 -21.18
C LEU A 77 -0.06 -7.81 -22.45
N HIS A 78 -0.44 -7.06 -23.47
CA HIS A 78 0.38 -6.93 -24.67
C HIS A 78 1.74 -6.28 -24.36
N LYS A 79 2.79 -6.68 -25.10
CA LYS A 79 4.14 -6.12 -24.94
C LYS A 79 4.19 -4.60 -25.04
N GLU A 80 3.35 -4.01 -25.88
CA GLU A 80 3.23 -2.55 -26.03
C GLU A 80 2.66 -1.87 -24.76
N THR A 81 1.71 -2.53 -24.08
CA THR A 81 1.16 -2.04 -22.81
C THR A 81 2.23 -2.09 -21.73
N LEU A 82 2.96 -3.17 -21.61
CA LEU A 82 4.08 -3.29 -20.66
C LEU A 82 5.20 -2.26 -20.97
N ALA A 83 5.48 -2.01 -22.23
CA ALA A 83 6.45 -0.98 -22.62
C ALA A 83 5.97 0.42 -22.24
N LYS A 84 4.69 0.75 -22.38
CA LYS A 84 4.09 2.00 -21.92
C LYS A 84 4.17 2.14 -20.41
N ILE A 85 3.85 1.09 -19.67
CA ILE A 85 3.98 1.07 -18.19
C ILE A 85 5.44 1.32 -17.79
N GLY A 86 6.39 0.63 -18.40
CA GLY A 86 7.82 0.80 -18.15
C GLY A 86 8.36 2.19 -18.50
N SER A 87 7.73 2.88 -19.47
CA SER A 87 8.02 4.29 -19.78
C SER A 87 7.28 5.29 -18.88
N GLY A 88 6.54 4.82 -17.88
CA GLY A 88 5.85 5.66 -16.90
C GLY A 88 4.42 6.04 -17.25
N SER A 89 3.79 5.37 -18.22
CA SER A 89 2.39 5.63 -18.57
C SER A 89 1.46 4.56 -17.97
N LEU A 90 0.72 4.93 -16.92
CA LEU A 90 -0.29 4.10 -16.27
C LEU A 90 -1.66 4.80 -16.32
N ASP A 91 -2.67 4.10 -16.81
CA ASP A 91 -4.06 4.56 -16.75
C ASP A 91 -4.67 4.20 -15.39
N ILE A 92 -4.74 5.21 -14.52
CA ILE A 92 -5.28 5.11 -13.17
C ILE A 92 -6.57 5.93 -13.10
N CYS A 93 -7.66 5.27 -12.69
CA CYS A 93 -8.94 5.87 -12.36
C CYS A 93 -9.11 5.94 -10.84
N GLU A 94 -10.16 6.61 -10.38
CA GLU A 94 -10.54 6.68 -8.97
C GLU A 94 -12.02 6.31 -8.82
N GLU A 95 -12.31 5.50 -7.81
CA GLU A 95 -13.69 5.21 -7.38
C GLU A 95 -14.32 6.43 -6.72
N ASP A 96 -15.64 6.41 -6.50
CA ASP A 96 -16.39 7.50 -5.87
C ASP A 96 -15.82 7.94 -4.51
N LYS A 97 -15.25 7.00 -3.75
CA LYS A 97 -14.59 7.25 -2.45
C LYS A 97 -13.09 7.53 -2.56
N GLY A 98 -12.56 7.68 -3.79
CA GLY A 98 -11.17 8.07 -4.04
C GLY A 98 -10.16 6.93 -4.02
N LYS A 99 -10.59 5.64 -3.90
CA LYS A 99 -9.68 4.49 -4.05
C LYS A 99 -9.21 4.42 -5.51
N PRO A 100 -7.89 4.45 -5.78
CA PRO A 100 -7.40 4.35 -7.15
C PRO A 100 -7.46 2.91 -7.66
N PHE A 101 -7.72 2.74 -8.95
CA PHE A 101 -7.72 1.45 -9.64
C PHE A 101 -7.15 1.56 -11.05
N PHE A 102 -6.66 0.45 -11.61
CA PHE A 102 -6.25 0.37 -13.00
C PHE A 102 -7.47 0.24 -13.91
N LYS A 103 -7.45 0.96 -15.03
CA LYS A 103 -8.52 0.88 -16.02
C LYS A 103 -8.45 -0.42 -16.85
N ASP A 104 -7.25 -0.75 -17.32
CA ASP A 104 -7.02 -1.79 -18.32
C ASP A 104 -6.02 -2.87 -17.88
N ILE A 105 -5.64 -2.89 -16.60
CA ILE A 105 -4.74 -3.90 -16.03
C ILE A 105 -5.55 -4.73 -15.03
N PRO A 106 -5.60 -6.06 -15.15
CA PRO A 106 -6.40 -6.93 -14.28
C PRO A 106 -5.73 -7.15 -12.92
N LEU A 107 -5.37 -6.08 -12.25
CA LEU A 107 -4.72 -6.05 -10.93
C LEU A 107 -5.41 -5.05 -10.02
N CYS A 108 -5.52 -5.42 -8.76
CA CYS A 108 -5.79 -4.49 -7.69
C CYS A 108 -4.48 -3.95 -7.10
N PHE A 109 -4.47 -2.71 -6.68
CA PHE A 109 -3.32 -2.12 -6.02
C PHE A 109 -3.73 -1.16 -4.90
N ASN A 110 -2.81 -0.94 -4.00
CA ASN A 110 -2.91 0.13 -3.01
C ASN A 110 -1.55 0.77 -2.77
N ILE A 111 -1.55 2.01 -2.30
CA ILE A 111 -0.36 2.84 -2.09
C ILE A 111 -0.41 3.45 -0.71
N SER A 112 0.72 3.46 0.00
CA SER A 112 0.92 4.27 1.20
C SER A 112 2.32 4.87 1.25
N HIS A 113 2.50 5.86 2.10
CA HIS A 113 3.79 6.51 2.32
C HIS A 113 3.87 7.13 3.71
N ALA A 114 5.03 7.03 4.34
CA ALA A 114 5.35 7.73 5.59
C ALA A 114 6.85 8.04 5.65
N GLY A 115 7.21 9.19 6.20
CA GLY A 115 8.61 9.62 6.26
C GLY A 115 9.26 9.62 4.87
N GLU A 116 10.30 8.83 4.71
CA GLU A 116 11.05 8.66 3.46
C GLU A 116 10.69 7.36 2.72
N ARG A 117 9.63 6.67 3.12
CA ARG A 117 9.18 5.40 2.53
C ARG A 117 7.93 5.61 1.69
N VAL A 118 7.91 4.92 0.55
CA VAL A 118 6.70 4.68 -0.25
C VAL A 118 6.54 3.19 -0.45
N ILE A 119 5.29 2.73 -0.41
CA ILE A 119 4.94 1.32 -0.61
C ILE A 119 3.82 1.16 -1.61
N VAL A 120 3.82 0.02 -2.28
CA VAL A 120 2.77 -0.42 -3.19
C VAL A 120 2.47 -1.88 -2.92
N ALA A 121 1.20 -2.20 -2.74
CA ALA A 121 0.72 -3.59 -2.77
C ALA A 121 0.06 -3.89 -4.12
N LEU A 122 0.37 -5.06 -4.70
CA LEU A 122 -0.29 -5.62 -5.88
C LEU A 122 -0.96 -6.94 -5.51
N SER A 123 -2.18 -7.14 -5.99
CA SER A 123 -3.02 -8.30 -5.64
C SER A 123 -3.96 -8.67 -6.80
N PRO A 124 -4.36 -9.95 -6.92
CA PRO A 124 -5.45 -10.35 -7.81
C PRO A 124 -6.83 -9.94 -7.31
N ALA A 125 -6.97 -9.59 -6.02
CA ALA A 125 -8.23 -9.15 -5.39
C ALA A 125 -8.03 -7.82 -4.65
N ASP A 126 -9.09 -7.26 -4.08
CA ASP A 126 -9.02 -6.03 -3.30
C ASP A 126 -7.90 -6.08 -2.26
N VAL A 127 -7.15 -4.99 -2.20
CA VAL A 127 -5.97 -4.88 -1.35
C VAL A 127 -5.87 -3.47 -0.74
N GLY A 128 -5.36 -3.42 0.48
CA GLY A 128 -4.93 -2.22 1.17
C GLY A 128 -3.52 -2.42 1.71
N CYS A 129 -2.73 -1.39 1.77
CA CYS A 129 -1.44 -1.41 2.44
C CYS A 129 -1.22 -0.12 3.23
N ASP A 130 -0.45 -0.23 4.28
CA ASP A 130 -0.05 0.93 5.05
C ASP A 130 1.39 0.83 5.54
N VAL A 131 2.02 1.99 5.69
CA VAL A 131 3.34 2.15 6.28
C VAL A 131 3.31 3.32 7.23
N GLU A 132 3.84 3.10 8.43
CA GLU A 132 3.97 4.15 9.43
C GLU A 132 5.33 4.09 10.14
N ARG A 133 5.76 5.23 10.65
CA ARG A 133 6.93 5.34 11.52
C ARG A 133 6.45 5.54 12.95
N ARG A 134 7.14 4.94 13.93
CA ARG A 134 6.82 5.00 15.35
C ARG A 134 6.37 6.40 15.80
N SER A 135 5.23 6.46 16.51
CA SER A 135 4.58 7.69 16.98
C SER A 135 4.62 7.80 18.50
N LYS A 136 4.85 9.01 19.01
CA LYS A 136 4.92 9.28 20.46
C LYS A 136 3.57 9.45 21.16
N ASN A 137 2.47 9.64 20.43
CA ASN A 137 1.15 9.96 21.00
C ASN A 137 0.19 8.76 21.02
N ALA A 138 0.71 7.57 21.28
CA ALA A 138 0.02 6.31 21.09
C ALA A 138 -1.30 6.19 21.90
N MET A 139 -1.26 6.39 23.20
CA MET A 139 -2.40 6.05 24.08
C MET A 139 -3.63 6.93 23.91
N SER A 140 -3.46 8.24 23.65
CA SER A 140 -4.60 9.14 23.46
C SER A 140 -5.38 8.81 22.17
N VAL A 141 -4.66 8.39 21.12
CA VAL A 141 -5.25 7.96 19.85
C VAL A 141 -5.89 6.58 20.01
N ALA A 142 -5.20 5.63 20.64
CA ALA A 142 -5.72 4.29 20.89
C ALA A 142 -7.05 4.33 21.70
N LYS A 143 -7.09 5.12 22.76
CA LYS A 143 -8.30 5.28 23.58
C LYS A 143 -9.52 5.77 22.79
N ARG A 144 -9.28 6.55 21.75
CA ARG A 144 -10.37 7.16 20.96
C ARG A 144 -10.82 6.29 19.79
N PHE A 145 -9.90 5.53 19.21
CA PHE A 145 -10.12 4.91 17.91
C PHE A 145 -9.98 3.37 17.88
N PHE A 146 -9.31 2.76 18.88
CA PHE A 146 -9.07 1.32 18.84
C PHE A 146 -10.19 0.54 19.52
N ALA A 147 -10.34 -0.71 19.14
CA ALA A 147 -11.22 -1.63 19.85
C ALA A 147 -10.76 -1.82 21.31
N ASP A 148 -11.70 -2.09 22.22
CA ASP A 148 -11.43 -2.25 23.64
C ASP A 148 -10.31 -3.27 23.95
N ALA A 149 -10.24 -4.35 23.18
CA ALA A 149 -9.20 -5.38 23.36
C ALA A 149 -7.81 -4.82 23.05
N GLU A 150 -7.67 -4.08 21.95
CA GLU A 150 -6.42 -3.46 21.52
C GLU A 150 -5.97 -2.35 22.48
N TYR A 151 -6.92 -1.53 22.93
CA TYR A 151 -6.63 -0.49 23.93
C TYR A 151 -6.15 -1.10 25.25
N ARG A 152 -6.81 -2.17 25.74
CA ARG A 152 -6.40 -2.87 26.99
C ARG A 152 -5.04 -3.53 26.82
N PHE A 153 -4.75 -4.13 25.66
CA PHE A 153 -3.43 -4.68 25.37
C PHE A 153 -2.35 -3.61 25.48
N LEU A 154 -2.53 -2.46 24.83
CA LEU A 154 -1.57 -1.35 24.87
C LEU A 154 -1.44 -0.73 26.27
N ALA A 155 -2.53 -0.64 27.03
CA ALA A 155 -2.52 -0.11 28.39
C ALA A 155 -1.74 -0.98 29.40
N GLY A 156 -1.46 -2.21 29.06
CA GLY A 156 -0.62 -3.13 29.86
C GLY A 156 0.89 -3.02 29.57
N ILE A 157 1.30 -2.11 28.67
CA ILE A 157 2.71 -1.95 28.29
C ILE A 157 3.31 -0.74 29.02
N ASP A 158 4.29 -0.98 29.89
CA ASP A 158 4.95 0.07 30.67
C ASP A 158 6.10 0.76 29.91
N ASP A 159 6.77 0.03 29.00
CA ASP A 159 7.87 0.57 28.21
C ASP A 159 7.37 1.45 27.05
N GLU A 160 7.80 2.71 27.02
CA GLU A 160 7.31 3.70 26.03
C GLU A 160 7.73 3.34 24.60
N ASP A 161 8.88 2.75 24.39
CA ASP A 161 9.37 2.38 23.05
C ASP A 161 8.58 1.18 22.53
N GLU A 162 8.33 0.17 23.39
CA GLU A 162 7.50 -0.98 23.05
C GLU A 162 6.03 -0.55 22.81
N LEU A 163 5.48 0.30 23.67
CA LEU A 163 4.13 0.87 23.49
C LEU A 163 4.00 1.58 22.14
N SER A 164 4.95 2.45 21.82
CA SER A 164 4.97 3.16 20.53
C SER A 164 5.05 2.21 19.35
N HIS A 165 5.85 1.15 19.47
CA HIS A 165 5.99 0.13 18.45
C HIS A 165 4.69 -0.66 18.27
N ARG A 166 4.10 -1.20 19.34
CA ARG A 166 2.85 -1.98 19.29
C ARG A 166 1.67 -1.14 18.78
N PHE A 167 1.57 0.10 19.23
CA PHE A 167 0.57 1.02 18.70
C PHE A 167 0.71 1.20 17.18
N THR A 168 1.94 1.45 16.69
CA THR A 168 2.18 1.68 15.27
C THR A 168 1.83 0.44 14.44
N ARG A 169 2.16 -0.76 14.92
CA ARG A 169 1.77 -2.03 14.28
C ARG A 169 0.25 -2.18 14.16
N ILE A 170 -0.50 -1.94 15.25
CA ILE A 170 -1.97 -2.01 15.25
C ILE A 170 -2.55 -0.95 14.30
N TRP A 171 -2.01 0.26 14.34
CA TRP A 171 -2.46 1.36 13.48
C TRP A 171 -2.30 1.02 12.00
N THR A 172 -1.11 0.57 11.57
CA THR A 172 -0.86 0.19 10.17
C THR A 172 -1.76 -0.96 9.70
N GLN A 173 -2.03 -1.94 10.56
CA GLN A 173 -2.97 -3.02 10.25
C GLN A 173 -4.39 -2.48 10.03
N LYS A 174 -4.91 -1.63 10.93
CA LYS A 174 -6.23 -1.01 10.80
C LYS A 174 -6.36 -0.17 9.53
N GLU A 175 -5.37 0.66 9.25
CA GLU A 175 -5.30 1.45 8.01
C GLU A 175 -5.31 0.55 6.76
N SER A 176 -4.55 -0.55 6.76
CA SER A 176 -4.53 -1.48 5.63
C SER A 176 -5.91 -2.13 5.40
N VAL A 177 -6.64 -2.49 6.47
CA VAL A 177 -8.00 -3.04 6.39
C VAL A 177 -8.98 -2.01 5.81
N VAL A 178 -8.95 -0.78 6.31
CA VAL A 178 -9.83 0.29 5.84
C VAL A 178 -9.56 0.65 4.38
N LYS A 179 -8.30 0.66 3.97
CA LYS A 179 -7.91 0.85 2.56
C LYS A 179 -8.34 -0.33 1.67
N CYS A 180 -8.27 -1.56 2.18
CA CYS A 180 -8.74 -2.74 1.48
C CYS A 180 -10.26 -2.68 1.27
N SER A 181 -11.02 -2.37 2.32
CA SER A 181 -12.49 -2.28 2.24
C SER A 181 -13.01 -1.15 1.35
N GLY A 182 -12.15 -0.17 1.00
CA GLY A 182 -12.51 0.97 0.18
C GLY A 182 -13.43 2.00 0.87
N GLU A 183 -13.66 1.88 2.17
CA GLU A 183 -14.59 2.75 2.90
C GLU A 183 -13.94 4.04 3.42
N GLY A 184 -12.62 4.06 3.49
CA GLY A 184 -11.86 5.21 3.97
C GLY A 184 -12.21 5.56 5.43
N ILE A 185 -12.10 6.83 5.77
CA ILE A 185 -12.39 7.35 7.12
C ILE A 185 -13.84 7.11 7.62
N SER A 186 -14.73 6.63 6.76
CA SER A 186 -16.11 6.30 7.16
C SER A 186 -16.20 5.05 8.02
N ARG A 187 -15.20 4.15 7.95
CA ARG A 187 -15.17 2.94 8.77
C ARG A 187 -14.56 3.24 10.14
N PRO A 188 -15.32 3.06 11.22
CA PRO A 188 -14.79 3.26 12.56
C PRO A 188 -13.77 2.15 12.91
N PHE A 189 -12.63 2.55 13.43
CA PHE A 189 -11.53 1.64 13.80
C PHE A 189 -11.85 0.79 15.03
N ASP A 190 -12.71 1.26 15.92
CA ASP A 190 -13.18 0.54 17.10
C ASP A 190 -14.15 -0.60 16.79
N GLY A 191 -14.69 -0.63 15.56
CA GLY A 191 -15.64 -1.65 15.09
C GLY A 191 -15.02 -3.01 14.74
N PHE A 192 -13.69 -3.16 14.78
CA PHE A 192 -13.00 -4.43 14.49
C PHE A 192 -11.65 -4.51 15.21
N CYS A 193 -11.18 -5.74 15.45
CA CYS A 193 -9.89 -6.00 16.11
C CYS A 193 -8.92 -6.68 15.14
N VAL A 194 -7.66 -6.23 15.12
CA VAL A 194 -6.62 -6.74 14.21
C VAL A 194 -5.54 -7.57 14.91
N ILE A 195 -5.65 -7.74 16.23
CA ILE A 195 -4.70 -8.55 17.02
C ILE A 195 -5.39 -9.75 17.67
N ASP A 196 -4.60 -10.79 17.94
CA ASP A 196 -4.98 -11.92 18.78
C ASP A 196 -4.84 -11.57 20.29
N GLU A 197 -5.13 -12.54 21.15
CA GLU A 197 -5.01 -12.42 22.62
C GLU A 197 -3.58 -12.15 23.12
N HIS A 198 -2.56 -12.42 22.30
CA HIS A 198 -1.15 -12.19 22.58
C HIS A 198 -0.61 -10.88 21.98
N GLY A 199 -1.45 -10.11 21.28
CA GLY A 199 -1.06 -8.88 20.60
C GLY A 199 -0.30 -9.09 19.28
N ASN A 200 -0.35 -10.29 18.71
CA ASN A 200 0.13 -10.55 17.36
C ASN A 200 -0.96 -10.21 16.33
N ALA A 201 -0.58 -10.04 15.07
CA ALA A 201 -1.57 -9.89 14.00
C ALA A 201 -2.52 -11.08 13.97
N ALA A 202 -3.83 -10.81 13.90
CA ALA A 202 -4.86 -11.85 13.89
C ALA A 202 -4.79 -12.75 12.64
N GLY A 203 -4.06 -12.30 11.60
CA GLY A 203 -3.91 -13.01 10.34
C GLY A 203 -5.15 -12.93 9.46
N THR A 204 -6.32 -13.23 10.00
CA THR A 204 -7.61 -13.13 9.30
C THR A 204 -8.65 -12.49 10.23
N ILE A 205 -9.43 -11.57 9.69
CA ILE A 205 -10.53 -10.92 10.40
C ILE A 205 -11.78 -10.88 9.52
N SER A 206 -12.94 -10.85 10.16
CA SER A 206 -14.23 -10.57 9.52
C SER A 206 -14.73 -9.21 9.96
N LEU A 207 -15.23 -8.41 9.02
CA LEU A 207 -15.88 -7.15 9.33
C LEU A 207 -17.39 -7.38 9.52
N PRO A 208 -18.03 -6.74 10.53
CA PRO A 208 -19.42 -7.08 10.92
C PRO A 208 -20.46 -6.94 9.80
N ASP A 209 -20.21 -6.10 8.82
CA ASP A 209 -21.10 -5.76 7.70
C ASP A 209 -20.63 -6.33 6.36
N LYS A 210 -19.65 -7.23 6.36
CA LYS A 210 -19.08 -7.86 5.16
C LYS A 210 -19.19 -9.38 5.26
N GLU A 211 -19.48 -10.02 4.13
CA GLU A 211 -19.58 -11.47 4.00
C GLU A 211 -18.25 -12.15 3.61
N CYS A 212 -17.15 -11.40 3.62
CA CYS A 212 -15.84 -11.90 3.23
C CYS A 212 -14.82 -11.70 4.34
N ASP A 213 -13.82 -12.57 4.36
CA ASP A 213 -12.68 -12.49 5.25
C ASP A 213 -11.61 -11.54 4.68
N TYR A 214 -10.96 -10.84 5.58
CA TYR A 214 -9.84 -9.96 5.31
C TYR A 214 -8.57 -10.58 5.87
N HIS A 215 -7.63 -10.88 5.00
CA HIS A 215 -6.35 -11.49 5.38
C HIS A 215 -5.32 -10.39 5.61
N ILE A 216 -4.64 -10.42 6.75
CA ILE A 216 -3.69 -9.40 7.17
C ILE A 216 -2.30 -10.02 7.32
N ARG A 217 -1.29 -9.33 6.80
CA ARG A 217 0.12 -9.62 7.06
C ARG A 217 0.86 -8.35 7.41
N GLU A 218 1.61 -8.43 8.50
CA GLU A 218 2.51 -7.35 8.92
C GLU A 218 3.96 -7.71 8.61
N PHE A 219 4.78 -6.68 8.47
CA PHE A 219 6.22 -6.80 8.27
C PHE A 219 6.94 -5.78 9.14
N GLU A 220 8.00 -6.21 9.77
CA GLU A 220 8.90 -5.30 10.46
C GLU A 220 9.81 -4.59 9.46
N GLY A 221 9.96 -3.29 9.66
CA GLY A 221 10.83 -2.46 8.88
C GLY A 221 12.04 -1.97 9.66
N GLU A 222 13.08 -1.61 8.93
CA GLU A 222 14.24 -0.91 9.49
C GLU A 222 13.84 0.50 9.96
N ASN A 223 14.62 1.06 10.89
CA ASN A 223 14.49 2.45 11.35
C ASN A 223 13.11 2.80 11.96
N GLY A 224 12.44 1.82 12.57
CA GLY A 224 11.16 2.01 13.26
C GLY A 224 9.96 2.14 12.34
N TYR A 225 10.05 1.70 11.10
CA TYR A 225 8.90 1.57 10.21
C TYR A 225 8.17 0.26 10.47
N CYS A 226 6.84 0.31 10.43
CA CYS A 226 5.94 -0.84 10.41
C CYS A 226 5.19 -0.85 9.08
N TYR A 227 4.98 -2.03 8.52
CA TYR A 227 4.25 -2.21 7.27
C TYR A 227 3.14 -3.23 7.48
N SER A 228 2.02 -3.01 6.80
CA SER A 228 0.93 -3.98 6.76
C SER A 228 0.30 -4.03 5.37
N ILE A 229 -0.14 -5.23 5.00
CA ILE A 229 -1.05 -5.45 3.88
C ILE A 229 -2.30 -6.16 4.38
N CYS A 230 -3.41 -5.83 3.74
CA CYS A 230 -4.68 -6.51 3.90
C CYS A 230 -5.25 -6.83 2.52
N SER A 231 -5.74 -8.04 2.29
CA SER A 231 -6.34 -8.42 1.02
C SER A 231 -7.52 -9.37 1.23
N LEU A 232 -8.43 -9.40 0.26
CA LEU A 232 -9.45 -10.45 0.14
C LEU A 232 -8.89 -11.76 -0.43
N TYR A 233 -7.63 -11.77 -0.82
CA TYR A 233 -6.90 -12.95 -1.29
C TYR A 233 -5.94 -13.43 -0.19
N ASP A 234 -6.00 -14.70 0.16
CA ASP A 234 -5.33 -15.28 1.32
C ASP A 234 -3.85 -15.61 1.11
N HIS A 235 -3.42 -15.76 -0.15
CA HIS A 235 -2.02 -16.02 -0.46
C HIS A 235 -1.22 -14.72 -0.56
N MET A 236 -0.25 -14.54 0.34
CA MET A 236 0.60 -13.36 0.42
C MET A 236 2.08 -13.75 0.53
N GLU A 237 2.95 -13.07 -0.21
CA GLU A 237 4.40 -13.25 -0.02
C GLU A 237 4.80 -12.93 1.42
N THR A 238 5.80 -13.64 1.91
CA THR A 238 6.30 -13.50 3.30
C THR A 238 7.42 -12.47 3.42
N SER A 239 7.84 -11.87 2.32
CA SER A 239 8.91 -10.88 2.25
C SER A 239 8.49 -9.64 1.47
N ILE A 240 9.08 -8.51 1.85
CA ILE A 240 8.91 -7.24 1.12
C ILE A 240 9.90 -7.23 -0.05
N ARG A 241 9.41 -6.84 -1.24
CA ARG A 241 10.25 -6.60 -2.41
C ARG A 241 10.75 -5.16 -2.41
N ARG A 242 12.08 -4.98 -2.36
CA ARG A 242 12.69 -3.65 -2.46
C ARG A 242 13.01 -3.31 -3.90
N ILE A 243 12.49 -2.17 -4.36
CA ILE A 243 12.79 -1.64 -5.68
C ILE A 243 13.56 -0.31 -5.49
N LYS A 244 14.74 -0.21 -6.09
CA LYS A 244 15.40 1.07 -6.26
C LYS A 244 14.76 1.79 -7.43
N MET A 245 14.15 2.93 -7.17
CA MET A 245 13.56 3.75 -8.21
C MET A 245 14.65 4.42 -9.06
N HIS A 246 14.44 4.39 -10.37
CA HIS A 246 15.35 5.01 -11.35
C HIS A 246 14.58 5.95 -12.26
N LEU A 247 15.31 6.79 -12.99
CA LEU A 247 14.75 7.55 -14.09
C LEU A 247 14.11 6.59 -15.12
N PRO A 248 12.96 6.93 -15.68
CA PRO A 248 12.34 6.13 -16.74
C PRO A 248 13.25 6.15 -17.98
N VAL A 249 13.52 4.97 -18.51
CA VAL A 249 14.37 4.81 -19.71
C VAL A 249 13.55 5.13 -20.93
N GLN A 250 13.97 6.14 -21.73
CA GLN A 250 13.37 6.39 -23.03
C GLN A 250 13.74 5.25 -24.00
N GLY A 251 12.74 4.55 -24.52
CA GLY A 251 12.88 3.76 -25.73
C GLY A 251 13.11 2.25 -25.61
N CYS A 252 13.32 1.68 -24.46
CA CYS A 252 13.36 0.22 -24.28
C CYS A 252 12.89 -0.17 -22.90
N GLY A 253 11.91 -1.06 -22.79
CA GLY A 253 11.36 -1.52 -21.52
C GLY A 253 12.41 -2.16 -20.61
N GLY A 254 13.03 -1.35 -19.78
CA GLY A 254 14.05 -1.79 -18.85
C GLY A 254 14.18 -0.86 -17.67
N ILE A 255 13.38 -1.06 -16.62
CA ILE A 255 13.78 -0.65 -15.30
C ILE A 255 14.90 -1.62 -14.91
N SER A 256 16.16 -1.12 -14.81
CA SER A 256 17.29 -1.94 -14.37
C SER A 256 17.19 -2.15 -12.87
N TYR A 257 17.05 -3.39 -12.49
CA TYR A 257 17.11 -3.84 -11.10
C TYR A 257 18.52 -4.36 -10.81
N LYS A 258 19.13 -3.87 -9.75
CA LYS A 258 20.30 -4.51 -9.13
C LYS A 258 19.93 -4.97 -7.76
#